data_cff01858891b1beaff6c96f1e6b9341c
#
_entry.id   cff01858891b1beaff6c96f1e6b9341c
#
_cell.length_a   1.000
_cell.length_b   1.000
_cell.length_c   1.000
_cell.angle_alpha   90.00
_cell.angle_beta   90.00
_cell.angle_gamma   90.00
#
_symmetry.space_group_name_H-M   'P 1'
#
loop_
_entity.id
_entity.type
_entity.pdbx_description
1 polymer ?
#
loop_
_entity_poly.entity_id
_entity_poly.type
_entity_poly.pdbx_seq_one_letter_code
_entity_poly.pdbx_strand_id
1 'polypeptide(L)'
;ANRWDPGAKTPPLYKVMLFTRRDGAYREYMPLKIGFGKTELVDGRLMRFDKELKLAKAGYNAAADRKTTLAELKTLKAKGNNTICPDYPQPGWFYDLCDELGLYVIDCANINAPEKRDDRKVGGTPSNDPSLADEYLERVKAMYYRSRNHSCVIAFALGGESGNGYNMYKAYEWLKSVEKSRPVICADADGEWNSDL
;
A
#
# COMPACT_ATOMS: atom_id res chain seq x y z
N ALA A 1 23.74 -7.39 1.45
CA ALA A 1 22.42 -7.77 1.95
C ALA A 1 21.65 -8.50 0.85
N ASN A 2 20.93 -9.56 1.21
CA ASN A 2 20.08 -10.25 0.25
C ASN A 2 18.82 -9.40 0.01
N ARG A 3 18.43 -9.27 -1.27
CA ARG A 3 17.22 -8.55 -1.64
C ARG A 3 15.98 -9.36 -1.25
N TRP A 4 14.94 -8.69 -0.84
CA TRP A 4 13.64 -9.34 -0.64
C TRP A 4 13.11 -9.82 -2.00
N ASP A 5 13.03 -11.13 -2.16
CA ASP A 5 12.61 -11.80 -3.39
C ASP A 5 11.32 -12.60 -3.10
N PRO A 6 10.18 -12.22 -3.68
CA PRO A 6 8.92 -12.93 -3.49
C PRO A 6 8.90 -14.31 -4.14
N GLY A 7 9.81 -14.57 -5.11
CA GLY A 7 9.98 -15.90 -5.74
C GLY A 7 10.79 -16.87 -4.89
N ALA A 8 11.47 -16.40 -3.85
CA ALA A 8 12.22 -17.27 -2.96
C ALA A 8 11.26 -18.14 -2.11
N LYS A 9 11.69 -19.38 -1.81
CA LYS A 9 10.95 -20.26 -0.88
C LYS A 9 10.68 -19.57 0.46
N THR A 10 11.62 -18.79 0.92
CA THR A 10 11.51 -17.92 2.09
C THR A 10 12.09 -16.56 1.71
N PRO A 11 11.26 -15.52 1.50
CA PRO A 11 11.75 -14.19 1.18
C PRO A 11 12.71 -13.68 2.28
N PRO A 12 13.89 -13.16 1.92
CA PRO A 12 14.85 -12.68 2.90
C PRO A 12 14.34 -11.47 3.68
N LEU A 13 14.19 -11.62 4.98
CA LEU A 13 13.82 -10.55 5.91
C LEU A 13 14.89 -10.44 7.00
N TYR A 14 15.33 -9.23 7.27
CA TYR A 14 16.27 -8.91 8.32
C TYR A 14 15.53 -8.56 9.60
N LYS A 15 15.97 -9.12 10.71
CA LYS A 15 15.46 -8.75 12.03
C LYS A 15 16.19 -7.49 12.51
N VAL A 16 15.41 -6.46 12.83
CA VAL A 16 15.89 -5.23 13.45
C VAL A 16 15.27 -5.17 14.84
N MET A 17 16.08 -4.89 15.84
CA MET A 17 15.63 -4.69 17.20
C MET A 17 15.86 -3.23 17.58
N LEU A 18 14.78 -2.49 17.76
CA LEU A 18 14.81 -1.19 18.40
C LEU A 18 14.61 -1.36 19.90
N PHE A 19 15.32 -0.59 20.68
CA PHE A 19 15.15 -0.59 22.13
C PHE A 19 15.32 0.81 22.71
N THR A 20 14.61 1.08 23.79
CA THR A 20 14.83 2.27 24.58
C THR A 20 15.68 1.94 25.81
N ARG A 21 16.51 2.88 26.21
CA ARG A 21 17.36 2.75 27.41
C ARG A 21 17.19 3.97 28.31
N ARG A 22 16.93 3.75 29.60
CA ARG A 22 16.83 4.79 30.60
C ARG A 22 17.58 4.36 31.84
N ASP A 23 18.41 5.25 32.39
CA ASP A 23 19.22 5.02 33.60
C ASP A 23 20.08 3.74 33.50
N GLY A 24 20.65 3.48 32.33
CA GLY A 24 21.48 2.31 32.07
C GLY A 24 20.71 1.01 31.82
N ALA A 25 19.39 0.95 32.03
CA ALA A 25 18.57 -0.22 31.87
C ALA A 25 17.74 -0.17 30.55
N TYR A 26 17.63 -1.29 29.86
CA TYR A 26 16.71 -1.45 28.73
C TYR A 26 15.28 -1.44 29.24
N ARG A 27 14.38 -0.69 28.56
CA ARG A 27 12.99 -0.51 28.97
C ARG A 27 12.00 -1.14 28.00
N GLU A 28 12.24 -0.98 26.71
CA GLU A 28 11.36 -1.48 25.68
C GLU A 28 12.17 -2.15 24.58
N TYR A 29 11.56 -3.16 23.97
CA TYR A 29 12.11 -3.86 22.82
C TYR A 29 11.04 -3.89 21.73
N MET A 30 11.38 -3.42 20.53
CA MET A 30 10.50 -3.40 19.38
C MET A 30 11.15 -4.20 18.26
N PRO A 31 10.78 -5.49 18.09
CA PRO A 31 11.28 -6.31 16.99
C PRO A 31 10.60 -5.93 15.69
N LEU A 32 11.37 -5.69 14.65
CA LEU A 32 10.91 -5.40 13.30
C LEU A 32 11.50 -6.40 12.33
N LYS A 33 10.78 -6.70 11.25
CA LYS A 33 11.30 -7.42 10.09
C LYS A 33 11.30 -6.48 8.89
N ILE A 34 12.43 -6.34 8.24
CA ILE A 34 12.58 -5.49 7.06
C ILE A 34 13.18 -6.28 5.91
N GLY A 35 12.69 -6.05 4.71
CA GLY A 35 13.26 -6.54 3.48
C GLY A 35 13.84 -5.38 2.67
N PHE A 36 14.89 -5.64 1.89
CA PHE A 36 15.45 -4.66 0.97
C PHE A 36 14.89 -4.88 -0.42
N GLY A 37 14.15 -3.91 -0.89
CA GLY A 37 13.56 -3.91 -2.23
C GLY A 37 13.43 -2.50 -2.76
N LYS A 38 13.53 -2.35 -4.07
CA LYS A 38 13.29 -1.11 -4.77
C LYS A 38 12.26 -1.38 -5.85
N THR A 39 11.15 -0.68 -5.80
CA THR A 39 10.11 -0.68 -6.82
C THR A 39 10.09 0.69 -7.46
N GLU A 40 10.10 0.76 -8.78
CA GLU A 40 10.16 1.99 -9.54
C GLU A 40 9.18 1.94 -10.70
N LEU A 41 8.71 3.10 -11.11
CA LEU A 41 7.99 3.26 -12.36
C LEU A 41 8.97 3.78 -13.42
N VAL A 42 9.17 3.01 -14.50
CA VAL A 42 10.04 3.38 -15.62
C VAL A 42 9.23 3.23 -16.91
N ASP A 43 9.06 4.31 -17.65
CA ASP A 43 8.29 4.36 -18.91
C ASP A 43 6.89 3.72 -18.79
N GLY A 44 6.17 4.03 -17.68
CA GLY A 44 4.83 3.52 -17.41
C GLY A 44 4.80 2.03 -16.96
N ARG A 45 5.97 1.41 -16.75
CA ARG A 45 6.09 0.01 -16.32
C ARG A 45 6.59 -0.08 -14.89
N LEU A 46 5.94 -0.93 -14.12
CA LEU A 46 6.36 -1.19 -12.76
C LEU A 46 7.57 -2.13 -12.76
N MET A 47 8.70 -1.62 -12.31
CA MET A 47 9.97 -2.33 -12.30
C MET A 47 10.39 -2.69 -10.89
N ARG A 48 11.01 -3.85 -10.73
CA ARG A 48 11.68 -4.24 -9.49
C ARG A 48 13.04 -4.88 -9.81
N PHE A 49 14.11 -4.27 -9.33
CA PHE A 49 15.48 -4.71 -9.62
C PHE A 49 15.73 -4.88 -11.13
N ASP A 50 15.37 -3.89 -11.92
CA ASP A 50 15.54 -3.85 -13.38
C ASP A 50 14.73 -4.90 -14.15
N LYS A 51 13.75 -5.54 -13.49
CA LYS A 51 12.81 -6.48 -14.12
C LYS A 51 11.40 -5.93 -14.03
N GLU A 52 10.66 -6.04 -15.14
CA GLU A 52 9.25 -5.70 -15.17
C GLU A 52 8.44 -6.64 -14.28
N LEU A 53 7.59 -6.07 -13.41
CA LEU A 53 6.68 -6.84 -12.59
C LEU A 53 5.43 -7.21 -13.38
N LYS A 54 5.18 -8.51 -13.50
CA LYS A 54 3.90 -9.03 -13.99
C LYS A 54 3.00 -9.32 -12.80
N LEU A 55 1.92 -8.56 -12.67
CA LEU A 55 1.03 -8.62 -11.53
C LEU A 55 -0.16 -9.54 -11.81
N ALA A 56 -0.26 -10.63 -11.05
CA ALA A 56 -1.45 -11.46 -10.96
C ALA A 56 -2.23 -11.05 -9.71
N LYS A 57 -3.15 -10.09 -9.88
CA LYS A 57 -3.86 -9.40 -8.80
C LYS A 57 -5.00 -10.26 -8.24
N ALA A 58 -5.23 -10.16 -6.93
CA ALA A 58 -6.43 -10.64 -6.24
C ALA A 58 -6.92 -9.57 -5.25
N GLY A 59 -8.20 -9.26 -5.28
CA GLY A 59 -8.85 -8.48 -4.22
C GLY A 59 -8.96 -9.34 -2.97
N TYR A 60 -8.53 -8.82 -1.82
CA TYR A 60 -8.62 -9.53 -0.55
C TYR A 60 -8.46 -8.58 0.62
N ASN A 61 -9.38 -8.68 1.57
CA ASN A 61 -9.27 -8.02 2.86
C ASN A 61 -9.01 -9.09 3.94
N ALA A 62 -8.18 -8.75 4.93
CA ALA A 62 -7.83 -9.68 6.01
C ALA A 62 -9.07 -10.14 6.77
N ALA A 63 -9.13 -11.43 7.06
CA ALA A 63 -10.10 -11.99 8.00
C ALA A 63 -9.86 -11.43 9.42
N ALA A 64 -10.79 -11.72 10.33
CA ALA A 64 -10.74 -11.22 11.71
C ALA A 64 -9.48 -11.68 12.48
N ASP A 65 -8.85 -12.78 12.07
CA ASP A 65 -7.69 -13.33 12.74
C ASP A 65 -6.53 -13.65 11.76
N ARG A 66 -5.31 -13.59 12.30
CA ARG A 66 -4.08 -13.82 11.56
C ARG A 66 -3.96 -15.24 10.99
N LYS A 67 -4.49 -16.25 11.68
CA LYS A 67 -4.35 -17.67 11.27
C LYS A 67 -5.19 -17.94 10.02
N THR A 68 -6.43 -17.49 10.00
CA THR A 68 -7.33 -17.61 8.85
C THR A 68 -6.75 -16.84 7.66
N THR A 69 -6.35 -15.60 7.86
CA THR A 69 -5.72 -14.77 6.80
C THR A 69 -4.48 -15.45 6.22
N LEU A 70 -3.61 -16.04 7.06
CA LEU A 70 -2.44 -16.75 6.58
C LEU A 70 -2.81 -17.93 5.66
N ALA A 71 -3.85 -18.70 6.01
CA ALA A 71 -4.30 -19.82 5.20
C ALA A 71 -4.87 -19.37 3.85
N GLU A 72 -5.65 -18.30 3.86
CA GLU A 72 -6.25 -17.71 2.65
C GLU A 72 -5.21 -17.09 1.72
N LEU A 73 -4.26 -16.33 2.24
CA LEU A 73 -3.15 -15.80 1.46
C LEU A 73 -2.29 -16.88 0.83
N LYS A 74 -2.03 -17.98 1.54
CA LYS A 74 -1.35 -19.15 0.96
C LYS A 74 -2.16 -19.77 -0.17
N THR A 75 -3.47 -19.84 -0.03
CA THR A 75 -4.38 -20.37 -1.06
C THR A 75 -4.35 -19.48 -2.31
N LEU A 76 -4.42 -18.16 -2.14
CA LEU A 76 -4.31 -17.19 -3.24
C LEU A 76 -2.97 -17.34 -3.96
N LYS A 77 -1.88 -17.44 -3.21
CA LYS A 77 -0.54 -17.66 -3.79
C LYS A 77 -0.45 -18.97 -4.58
N ALA A 78 -1.02 -20.05 -4.04
CA ALA A 78 -1.05 -21.37 -4.71
C ALA A 78 -1.87 -21.36 -6.02
N LYS A 79 -2.87 -20.47 -6.13
CA LYS A 79 -3.64 -20.23 -7.36
C LYS A 79 -2.89 -19.37 -8.39
N GLY A 80 -1.67 -18.93 -8.09
CA GLY A 80 -0.84 -18.13 -8.99
C GLY A 80 -0.95 -16.61 -8.78
N ASN A 81 -1.74 -16.15 -7.81
CA ASN A 81 -1.75 -14.73 -7.47
C ASN A 81 -0.44 -14.34 -6.78
N ASN A 82 0.11 -13.22 -7.16
CA ASN A 82 1.33 -12.66 -6.56
C ASN A 82 1.12 -11.28 -5.96
N THR A 83 -0.04 -10.68 -6.15
CA THR A 83 -0.36 -9.31 -5.73
C THR A 83 -1.73 -9.25 -5.08
N ILE A 84 -1.77 -8.71 -3.89
CA ILE A 84 -3.01 -8.51 -3.12
C ILE A 84 -3.40 -7.04 -3.19
N CYS A 85 -4.67 -6.79 -3.49
CA CYS A 85 -5.25 -5.46 -3.56
C CYS A 85 -6.38 -5.38 -2.52
N PRO A 86 -6.11 -4.96 -1.29
CA PRO A 86 -7.16 -4.73 -0.30
C PRO A 86 -7.95 -3.46 -0.65
N ASP A 87 -9.24 -3.45 -0.30
CA ASP A 87 -10.11 -2.29 -0.51
C ASP A 87 -9.89 -1.21 0.57
N TYR A 88 -9.32 -1.59 1.71
CA TYR A 88 -9.10 -0.76 2.88
C TYR A 88 -7.74 -1.04 3.51
N PRO A 89 -7.18 -0.09 4.32
CA PRO A 89 -5.98 -0.35 5.11
C PRO A 89 -6.17 -1.55 6.04
N GLN A 90 -5.20 -2.45 6.04
CA GLN A 90 -5.26 -3.70 6.79
C GLN A 90 -4.53 -3.59 8.13
N PRO A 91 -4.74 -4.53 9.07
CA PRO A 91 -3.93 -4.63 10.29
C PRO A 91 -2.45 -4.80 9.97
N GLY A 92 -1.53 -4.26 10.80
CA GLY A 92 -0.09 -4.32 10.56
C GLY A 92 0.44 -5.74 10.30
N TRP A 93 -0.06 -6.73 11.05
CA TRP A 93 0.32 -8.14 10.86
C TRP A 93 -0.06 -8.73 9.48
N PHE A 94 -0.99 -8.11 8.74
CA PHE A 94 -1.32 -8.51 7.38
C PHE A 94 -0.13 -8.25 6.43
N TYR A 95 0.48 -7.07 6.52
CA TYR A 95 1.66 -6.73 5.72
C TYR A 95 2.86 -7.59 6.11
N ASP A 96 3.02 -7.92 7.42
CA ASP A 96 4.03 -8.88 7.86
C ASP A 96 3.86 -10.24 7.18
N LEU A 97 2.61 -10.73 7.08
CA LEU A 97 2.31 -11.98 6.38
C LEU A 97 2.63 -11.90 4.88
N CYS A 98 2.32 -10.79 4.23
CA CYS A 98 2.65 -10.58 2.83
C CYS A 98 4.17 -10.51 2.61
N ASP A 99 4.91 -9.83 3.49
CA ASP A 99 6.37 -9.82 3.48
C ASP A 99 6.96 -11.23 3.65
N GLU A 100 6.43 -12.02 4.60
CA GLU A 100 6.87 -13.39 4.88
C GLU A 100 6.53 -14.37 3.75
N LEU A 101 5.37 -14.21 3.14
CA LEU A 101 4.89 -15.07 2.04
C LEU A 101 5.47 -14.68 0.68
N GLY A 102 6.03 -13.48 0.53
CA GLY A 102 6.43 -12.96 -0.78
C GLY A 102 5.22 -12.67 -1.67
N LEU A 103 4.24 -11.95 -1.14
CA LEU A 103 3.12 -11.41 -1.89
C LEU A 103 3.28 -9.91 -2.00
N TYR A 104 3.09 -9.35 -3.17
CA TYR A 104 3.01 -7.90 -3.36
C TYR A 104 1.69 -7.35 -2.80
N VAL A 105 1.69 -6.08 -2.42
CA VAL A 105 0.50 -5.36 -1.99
C VAL A 105 0.42 -4.03 -2.73
N ILE A 106 -0.74 -3.73 -3.30
CA ILE A 106 -1.14 -2.38 -3.68
C ILE A 106 -2.01 -1.89 -2.53
N ASP A 107 -1.44 -1.08 -1.65
CA ASP A 107 -2.14 -0.62 -0.46
C ASP A 107 -3.15 0.47 -0.80
N CYS A 108 -4.29 0.49 -0.12
CA CYS A 108 -5.40 1.38 -0.43
C CYS A 108 -5.78 2.24 0.77
N ALA A 109 -5.96 3.54 0.56
CA ALA A 109 -6.48 4.43 1.59
C ALA A 109 -7.97 4.14 1.87
N ASN A 110 -8.41 4.43 3.10
CA ASN A 110 -9.81 4.26 3.50
C ASN A 110 -10.70 5.36 2.93
N ILE A 111 -10.82 5.38 1.61
CA ILE A 111 -11.64 6.31 0.84
C ILE A 111 -12.44 5.51 -0.16
N ASN A 112 -13.76 5.52 -0.01
CA ASN A 112 -14.69 4.85 -0.91
C ASN A 112 -16.05 5.57 -0.88
N ALA A 113 -16.49 6.11 -2.01
CA ALA A 113 -17.74 6.85 -2.15
C ALA A 113 -18.37 6.61 -3.55
N PRO A 114 -18.79 5.37 -3.85
CA PRO A 114 -19.20 4.97 -5.19
C PRO A 114 -20.48 5.67 -5.67
N GLU A 115 -21.40 6.04 -4.76
CA GLU A 115 -22.71 6.56 -5.14
C GLU A 115 -22.65 7.90 -5.89
N LYS A 116 -21.58 8.69 -5.70
CA LYS A 116 -21.40 10.00 -6.32
C LYS A 116 -20.13 10.12 -7.16
N ARG A 117 -19.52 9.00 -7.51
CA ARG A 117 -18.21 9.00 -8.19
C ARG A 117 -18.20 9.78 -9.51
N ASP A 118 -19.30 9.79 -10.23
CA ASP A 118 -19.41 10.43 -11.55
C ASP A 118 -19.81 11.91 -11.49
N ASP A 119 -20.26 12.41 -10.33
CA ASP A 119 -20.61 13.83 -10.17
C ASP A 119 -19.36 14.66 -9.82
N ARG A 120 -18.62 15.03 -10.84
CA ARG A 120 -17.34 15.76 -10.70
C ARG A 120 -17.50 17.27 -10.44
N LYS A 121 -18.72 17.77 -10.22
CA LYS A 121 -18.91 19.16 -9.79
C LYS A 121 -18.35 19.39 -8.39
N VAL A 122 -17.95 20.61 -8.10
CA VAL A 122 -17.60 21.02 -6.74
C VAL A 122 -18.80 20.79 -5.81
N GLY A 123 -18.59 20.00 -4.76
CA GLY A 123 -19.65 19.56 -3.84
C GLY A 123 -20.52 18.40 -4.36
N GLY A 124 -20.18 17.80 -5.50
CA GLY A 124 -20.78 16.58 -6.03
C GLY A 124 -20.21 15.34 -5.36
N THR A 125 -19.19 14.70 -5.99
CA THR A 125 -18.45 13.63 -5.31
C THR A 125 -17.74 14.17 -4.09
N PRO A 126 -17.68 13.42 -2.95
CA PRO A 126 -16.85 13.80 -1.79
C PRO A 126 -15.39 14.06 -2.15
N SER A 127 -14.87 13.43 -3.20
CA SER A 127 -13.51 13.65 -3.71
C SER A 127 -13.30 15.04 -4.30
N ASN A 128 -14.36 15.75 -4.65
CA ASN A 128 -14.32 17.13 -5.12
C ASN A 128 -15.10 18.10 -4.22
N ASP A 129 -15.16 17.79 -2.93
CA ASP A 129 -15.68 18.70 -1.89
C ASP A 129 -14.50 19.23 -1.05
N PRO A 130 -14.07 20.50 -1.24
CA PRO A 130 -12.95 21.05 -0.51
C PRO A 130 -13.09 21.05 1.02
N SER A 131 -14.32 20.98 1.55
CA SER A 131 -14.57 20.89 2.99
C SER A 131 -14.05 19.59 3.61
N LEU A 132 -13.86 18.54 2.81
CA LEU A 132 -13.38 17.22 3.21
C LEU A 132 -11.87 17.03 2.93
N ALA A 133 -11.16 18.05 2.49
CA ALA A 133 -9.77 17.94 2.05
C ALA A 133 -8.83 17.38 3.13
N ASP A 134 -8.97 17.86 4.35
CA ASP A 134 -8.13 17.40 5.47
C ASP A 134 -8.40 15.94 5.81
N GLU A 135 -9.66 15.50 5.79
CA GLU A 135 -10.01 14.10 6.05
C GLU A 135 -9.42 13.16 5.00
N TYR A 136 -9.50 13.52 3.73
CA TYR A 136 -8.91 12.75 2.62
C TYR A 136 -7.40 12.63 2.79
N LEU A 137 -6.74 13.75 3.06
CA LEU A 137 -5.30 13.81 3.25
C LEU A 137 -4.85 12.97 4.46
N GLU A 138 -5.54 13.06 5.59
CA GLU A 138 -5.22 12.27 6.78
C GLU A 138 -5.40 10.77 6.57
N ARG A 139 -6.39 10.34 5.81
CA ARG A 139 -6.59 8.91 5.44
C ARG A 139 -5.44 8.40 4.59
N VAL A 140 -4.98 9.17 3.61
CA VAL A 140 -3.83 8.83 2.77
C VAL A 140 -2.53 8.82 3.58
N LYS A 141 -2.32 9.79 4.46
CA LYS A 141 -1.17 9.81 5.39
C LYS A 141 -1.16 8.59 6.30
N ALA A 142 -2.30 8.23 6.88
CA ALA A 142 -2.43 7.07 7.75
C ALA A 142 -2.07 5.77 7.03
N MET A 143 -2.52 5.57 5.80
CA MET A 143 -2.10 4.45 4.96
C MET A 143 -0.59 4.45 4.76
N TYR A 144 -0.04 5.55 4.23
CA TYR A 144 1.38 5.66 3.91
C TYR A 144 2.29 5.38 5.10
N TYR A 145 2.06 6.07 6.23
CA TYR A 145 2.92 5.89 7.41
C TYR A 145 2.83 4.50 8.02
N ARG A 146 1.70 3.82 7.90
CA ARG A 146 1.53 2.44 8.37
C ARG A 146 2.34 1.46 7.55
N SER A 147 2.26 1.56 6.22
CA SER A 147 2.71 0.49 5.34
C SER A 147 4.00 0.79 4.56
N ARG A 148 4.51 2.02 4.58
CA ARG A 148 5.68 2.45 3.78
C ARG A 148 6.95 1.62 3.99
N ASN A 149 7.12 1.01 5.17
CA ASN A 149 8.31 0.24 5.51
C ASN A 149 8.19 -1.25 5.15
N HIS A 150 7.03 -1.70 4.65
CA HIS A 150 6.83 -3.07 4.20
C HIS A 150 7.35 -3.25 2.78
N SER A 151 8.18 -4.29 2.59
CA SER A 151 8.79 -4.60 1.29
C SER A 151 7.78 -5.13 0.28
N CYS A 152 6.67 -5.68 0.75
CA CYS A 152 5.57 -6.16 -0.07
C CYS A 152 4.80 -5.02 -0.73
N VAL A 153 4.76 -3.82 -0.14
CA VAL A 153 4.00 -2.68 -0.69
C VAL A 153 4.75 -2.11 -1.89
N ILE A 154 4.14 -2.23 -3.06
CA ILE A 154 4.73 -1.84 -4.36
C ILE A 154 4.06 -0.62 -4.99
N ALA A 155 2.88 -0.24 -4.52
CA ALA A 155 2.12 0.92 -4.97
C ALA A 155 1.14 1.36 -3.88
N PHE A 156 0.68 2.61 -3.97
CA PHE A 156 -0.33 3.19 -3.08
C PHE A 156 -1.53 3.65 -3.89
N ALA A 157 -2.72 3.16 -3.57
CA ALA A 157 -3.97 3.65 -4.11
C ALA A 157 -4.59 4.72 -3.19
N LEU A 158 -4.97 5.85 -3.77
CA LEU A 158 -5.57 6.97 -3.02
C LEU A 158 -6.96 6.64 -2.45
N GLY A 159 -7.59 5.60 -2.97
CA GLY A 159 -8.89 5.10 -2.56
C GLY A 159 -9.41 4.07 -3.56
N GLY A 160 -10.59 3.53 -3.27
CA GLY A 160 -11.37 2.71 -4.20
C GLY A 160 -12.19 3.58 -5.16
N GLU A 161 -13.38 3.12 -5.50
CA GLU A 161 -14.34 3.87 -6.33
C GLU A 161 -14.85 5.11 -5.58
N SER A 162 -14.38 6.29 -5.94
CA SER A 162 -14.64 7.50 -5.15
C SER A 162 -14.78 8.77 -6.01
N GLY A 163 -14.67 8.64 -7.33
CA GLY A 163 -14.55 9.78 -8.22
C GLY A 163 -13.20 10.49 -8.10
N ASN A 164 -13.08 11.61 -8.76
CA ASN A 164 -11.84 12.40 -8.78
C ASN A 164 -12.14 13.89 -8.55
N GLY A 165 -11.16 14.65 -8.08
CA GLY A 165 -11.28 16.08 -7.88
C GLY A 165 -10.27 16.60 -6.87
N TYR A 166 -10.57 17.78 -6.33
CA TYR A 166 -9.66 18.57 -5.50
C TYR A 166 -8.95 17.77 -4.40
N ASN A 167 -9.69 16.93 -3.67
CA ASN A 167 -9.14 16.18 -2.54
C ASN A 167 -8.18 15.09 -2.99
N MET A 168 -8.48 14.42 -4.12
CA MET A 168 -7.59 13.42 -4.73
C MET A 168 -6.32 14.07 -5.28
N TYR A 169 -6.43 15.26 -5.90
CA TYR A 169 -5.27 16.01 -6.37
C TYR A 169 -4.33 16.38 -5.23
N LYS A 170 -4.87 16.90 -4.12
CA LYS A 170 -4.09 17.25 -2.94
C LYS A 170 -3.43 16.02 -2.30
N ALA A 171 -4.15 14.92 -2.20
CA ALA A 171 -3.64 13.67 -1.68
C ALA A 171 -2.50 13.11 -2.55
N TYR A 172 -2.66 13.16 -3.88
CA TYR A 172 -1.61 12.76 -4.83
C TYR A 172 -0.35 13.63 -4.68
N GLU A 173 -0.51 14.96 -4.72
CA GLU A 173 0.62 15.91 -4.57
C GLU A 173 1.40 15.65 -3.28
N TRP A 174 0.67 15.49 -2.15
CA TRP A 174 1.31 15.19 -0.89
C TRP A 174 2.07 13.86 -0.93
N LEU A 175 1.42 12.80 -1.40
CA LEU A 175 2.03 11.48 -1.43
C LEU A 175 3.26 11.46 -2.33
N LYS A 176 3.23 12.10 -3.50
CA LYS A 176 4.39 12.28 -4.38
C LYS A 176 5.48 13.17 -3.77
N SER A 177 5.15 14.03 -2.81
CA SER A 177 6.17 14.83 -2.10
C SER A 177 7.03 13.98 -1.17
N VAL A 178 6.48 12.90 -0.59
CA VAL A 178 7.14 12.02 0.40
C VAL A 178 7.53 10.64 -0.15
N GLU A 179 6.87 10.16 -1.20
CA GLU A 179 7.17 8.89 -1.87
C GLU A 179 7.71 9.14 -3.28
N LYS A 180 8.95 8.73 -3.54
CA LYS A 180 9.65 9.04 -4.79
C LYS A 180 9.84 7.84 -5.71
N SER A 181 9.58 6.63 -5.23
CA SER A 181 9.90 5.41 -5.96
C SER A 181 8.66 4.63 -6.40
N ARG A 182 7.71 4.46 -5.51
CA ARG A 182 6.52 3.65 -5.77
C ARG A 182 5.44 4.51 -6.43
N PRO A 183 4.69 3.96 -7.40
CA PRO A 183 3.59 4.67 -8.03
C PRO A 183 2.44 4.93 -7.08
N VAL A 184 1.73 6.02 -7.36
CA VAL A 184 0.48 6.40 -6.76
C VAL A 184 -0.63 6.17 -7.77
N ILE A 185 -1.72 5.54 -7.36
CA ILE A 185 -2.84 5.17 -8.22
C ILE A 185 -4.10 5.89 -7.73
N CYS A 186 -4.77 6.58 -8.64
CA CYS A 186 -6.13 7.06 -8.46
C CYS A 186 -7.04 6.30 -9.44
N ALA A 187 -7.91 5.44 -8.90
CA ALA A 187 -8.72 4.54 -9.72
C ALA A 187 -9.64 5.28 -10.70
N ASP A 188 -10.17 6.43 -10.28
CA ASP A 188 -11.10 7.24 -11.07
C ASP A 188 -10.43 8.47 -11.71
N ALA A 189 -9.11 8.43 -11.94
CA ALA A 189 -8.40 9.53 -12.60
C ALA A 189 -8.79 9.70 -14.07
N ASP A 190 -9.19 8.63 -14.77
CA ASP A 190 -9.57 8.61 -16.18
C ASP A 190 -8.53 9.29 -17.09
N GLY A 191 -7.26 9.03 -16.84
CA GLY A 191 -6.15 9.59 -17.59
C GLY A 191 -5.71 11.00 -17.14
N GLU A 192 -6.28 11.51 -16.05
CA GLU A 192 -5.78 12.74 -15.45
C GLU A 192 -4.42 12.53 -14.76
N TRP A 193 -3.72 13.63 -14.53
CA TRP A 193 -2.34 13.67 -14.06
C TRP A 193 -2.09 13.08 -12.66
N ASN A 194 -3.13 12.88 -11.86
CA ASN A 194 -3.04 12.43 -10.46
C ASN A 194 -3.08 10.90 -10.30
N SER A 195 -2.67 10.17 -11.32
CA SER A 195 -2.40 8.73 -11.28
C SER A 195 -1.14 8.44 -12.07
N ASP A 196 -0.27 7.62 -11.51
CA ASP A 196 0.97 7.18 -12.19
C ASP A 196 0.73 5.95 -13.11
N LEU A 197 -0.40 5.24 -12.91
CA LEU A 197 -0.78 4.03 -13.63
C LEU A 197 -2.27 4.05 -13.95
#